data_2b0206d7dcd4050498917ead9f46ca7f
#
_entry.id   2b0206d7dcd4050498917ead9f46ca7f
#
_cell.length_a   1.000
_cell.length_b   1.000
_cell.length_c   1.000
_cell.angle_alpha   90.00
_cell.angle_beta   90.00
_cell.angle_gamma   90.00
#
_symmetry.space_group_name_H-M   'P 1'
#
loop_
_entity.id
_entity.type
_entity.pdbx_description
1 polymer ?
#
loop_
_entity_poly.entity_id
_entity_poly.type
_entity_poly.pdbx_seq_one_letter_code
_entity_poly.pdbx_strand_id
1 'polypeptide(L)'
;SRVMEMESVFLDNLPDTANMILNILWDRNEEMCTAELTEAVNEVYNRRWEKGLIQEFINLLIRMDYVEKKRHGFRVYYTALGSDYEL
;
A
#
# COMPACT_ATOMS: atom_id res chain seq x y z
N SER A 1 -16.19 -7.82 9.76
CA SER A 1 -15.44 -7.65 8.53
C SER A 1 -14.06 -7.11 8.82
N ARG A 2 -13.12 -7.45 7.97
CA ARG A 2 -11.75 -7.00 8.16
C ARG A 2 -11.64 -5.48 8.11
N VAL A 3 -12.52 -4.86 7.36
CA VAL A 3 -12.50 -3.41 7.26
C VAL A 3 -12.60 -2.76 8.62
N MET A 4 -13.43 -3.32 9.47
CA MET A 4 -13.69 -2.75 10.78
C MET A 4 -12.56 -2.98 11.76
N GLU A 5 -11.65 -3.90 11.44
CA GLU A 5 -10.60 -4.29 12.37
C GLU A 5 -9.26 -3.62 12.09
N MET A 6 -9.15 -2.94 10.96
CA MET A 6 -7.87 -2.36 10.57
C MET A 6 -7.75 -0.95 11.13
N GLU A 7 -6.63 -0.71 11.82
CA GLU A 7 -6.30 0.61 12.30
C GLU A 7 -5.42 1.30 11.27
N SER A 8 -5.76 2.53 10.95
CA SER A 8 -5.01 3.31 9.96
C SER A 8 -4.24 4.43 10.63
N VAL A 9 -3.00 4.60 10.21
CA VAL A 9 -2.16 5.70 10.65
C VAL A 9 -1.81 6.54 9.44
N PHE A 10 -2.30 7.77 9.41
CA PHE A 10 -2.06 8.65 8.27
C PHE A 10 -0.96 9.63 8.62
N LEU A 11 0.10 9.61 7.80
CA LEU A 11 1.23 10.50 7.98
C LEU A 11 0.94 11.82 7.31
N ASP A 12 1.30 12.91 7.98
CA ASP A 12 0.96 14.25 7.50
C ASP A 12 1.66 14.62 6.21
N ASN A 13 2.82 14.03 5.94
CA ASN A 13 3.60 14.37 4.76
C ASN A 13 3.22 13.56 3.54
N LEU A 14 2.15 12.77 3.61
CA LEU A 14 1.71 11.94 2.49
C LEU A 14 0.27 12.26 2.12
N PRO A 15 -0.06 12.21 0.82
CA PRO A 15 -1.47 12.28 0.42
C PRO A 15 -2.27 11.13 1.01
N ASP A 16 -3.57 11.34 1.13
CA ASP A 16 -4.42 10.32 1.73
C ASP A 16 -4.34 8.98 0.99
N THR A 17 -4.36 9.02 -0.34
CA THR A 17 -4.30 7.77 -1.11
C THR A 17 -3.02 7.01 -0.84
N ALA A 18 -1.89 7.71 -0.75
CA ALA A 18 -0.63 7.07 -0.43
C ALA A 18 -0.68 6.45 0.95
N ASN A 19 -1.27 7.16 1.90
CA ASN A 19 -1.42 6.63 3.26
C ASN A 19 -2.27 5.36 3.27
N MET A 20 -3.32 5.33 2.48
CA MET A 20 -4.19 4.15 2.42
C MET A 20 -3.43 2.95 1.90
N ILE A 21 -2.65 3.14 0.84
CA ILE A 21 -1.82 2.07 0.27
C ILE A 21 -0.82 1.58 1.32
N LEU A 22 -0.16 2.50 1.97
CA LEU A 22 0.86 2.16 2.95
C LEU A 22 0.26 1.38 4.11
N ASN A 23 -0.92 1.79 4.57
CA ASN A 23 -1.58 1.09 5.67
C ASN A 23 -1.99 -0.33 5.29
N ILE A 24 -2.39 -0.55 4.04
CA ILE A 24 -2.69 -1.90 3.57
C ILE A 24 -1.43 -2.76 3.63
N LEU A 25 -0.31 -2.21 3.16
CA LEU A 25 0.94 -2.97 3.17
C LEU A 25 1.40 -3.26 4.59
N TRP A 26 1.24 -2.31 5.50
CA TRP A 26 1.58 -2.54 6.90
C TRP A 26 0.69 -3.62 7.52
N ASP A 27 -0.62 -3.53 7.25
CA ASP A 27 -1.58 -4.47 7.83
C ASP A 27 -1.34 -5.89 7.34
N ARG A 28 -1.15 -6.05 6.03
CA ARG A 28 -0.98 -7.36 5.43
C ARG A 28 0.41 -7.92 5.65
N ASN A 29 1.40 -7.04 5.70
CA ASN A 29 2.80 -7.40 5.92
C ASN A 29 3.26 -8.50 4.96
N GLU A 30 2.96 -8.33 3.68
CA GLU A 30 3.30 -9.29 2.66
C GLU A 30 3.54 -8.55 1.36
N GLU A 31 4.12 -9.25 0.38
CA GLU A 31 4.33 -8.68 -0.94
C GLU A 31 2.99 -8.63 -1.65
N MET A 32 2.68 -7.47 -2.23
CA MET A 32 1.42 -7.28 -2.94
C MET A 32 1.68 -6.60 -4.27
N CYS A 33 1.00 -7.07 -5.31
CA CYS A 33 1.08 -6.42 -6.61
C CYS A 33 0.07 -5.27 -6.69
N THR A 34 0.19 -4.47 -7.74
CA THR A 34 -0.67 -3.30 -7.91
C THR A 34 -2.16 -3.67 -7.92
N ALA A 35 -2.49 -4.76 -8.60
CA ALA A 35 -3.90 -5.19 -8.68
C ALA A 35 -4.44 -5.52 -7.30
N GLU A 36 -3.65 -6.25 -6.52
CA GLU A 36 -4.05 -6.61 -5.16
C GLU A 36 -4.19 -5.40 -4.26
N LEU A 37 -3.26 -4.46 -4.40
CA LEU A 37 -3.33 -3.22 -3.61
C LEU A 37 -4.54 -2.39 -3.98
N THR A 38 -4.84 -2.31 -5.28
CA THR A 38 -6.00 -1.57 -5.73
C THR A 38 -7.28 -2.13 -5.15
N GLU A 39 -7.41 -3.46 -5.22
CA GLU A 39 -8.60 -4.12 -4.70
C GLU A 39 -8.71 -3.92 -3.20
N ALA A 40 -7.62 -4.08 -2.48
CA ALA A 40 -7.64 -3.97 -1.03
C ALA A 40 -7.97 -2.54 -0.57
N VAL A 41 -7.35 -1.55 -1.19
CA VAL A 41 -7.62 -0.15 -0.83
C VAL A 41 -9.08 0.19 -1.09
N ASN A 42 -9.59 -0.21 -2.25
CA ASN A 42 -10.97 0.09 -2.59
C ASN A 42 -11.95 -0.58 -1.64
N GLU A 43 -11.64 -1.78 -1.21
CA GLU A 43 -12.51 -2.49 -0.29
C GLU A 43 -12.45 -1.89 1.11
N VAL A 44 -11.24 -1.69 1.63
CA VAL A 44 -11.07 -1.24 3.02
C VAL A 44 -11.57 0.18 3.21
N TYR A 45 -11.29 1.06 2.23
CA TYR A 45 -11.60 2.48 2.37
C TYR A 45 -12.82 2.90 1.57
N ASN A 46 -13.52 1.93 0.97
CA ASN A 46 -14.76 2.21 0.22
C ASN A 46 -14.51 3.22 -0.90
N ARG A 47 -13.56 2.91 -1.76
CA ARG A 47 -13.20 3.74 -2.90
C ARG A 47 -13.40 2.97 -4.19
N ARG A 48 -13.27 3.68 -5.30
CA ARG A 48 -13.39 3.07 -6.64
C ARG A 48 -12.28 3.56 -7.53
N TRP A 49 -11.08 3.55 -7.01
CA TRP A 49 -9.92 4.04 -7.75
C TRP A 49 -9.45 2.99 -8.73
N GLU A 50 -8.88 3.47 -9.84
CA GLU A 50 -8.35 2.60 -10.86
C GLU A 50 -6.89 2.26 -10.57
N LYS A 51 -6.46 1.19 -11.19
CA LYS A 51 -5.13 0.66 -10.96
C LYS A 51 -4.04 1.68 -11.32
N GLY A 52 -4.28 2.47 -12.38
CA GLY A 52 -3.30 3.48 -12.79
C GLY A 52 -3.05 4.52 -11.72
N LEU A 53 -4.11 4.97 -11.06
CA LEU A 53 -3.97 5.93 -9.99
C LEU A 53 -3.20 5.33 -8.82
N ILE A 54 -3.55 4.11 -8.44
CA ILE A 54 -2.86 3.43 -7.36
C ILE A 54 -1.37 3.30 -7.68
N GLN A 55 -1.06 2.95 -8.94
CA GLN A 55 0.34 2.80 -9.33
C GLN A 55 1.11 4.11 -9.17
N GLU A 56 0.50 5.24 -9.47
CA GLU A 56 1.17 6.52 -9.32
C GLU A 56 1.54 6.78 -7.87
N PHE A 57 0.65 6.44 -6.94
CA PHE A 57 0.92 6.66 -5.53
C PHE A 57 1.89 5.62 -4.98
N ILE A 58 1.89 4.41 -5.53
CA ILE A 58 2.94 3.44 -5.20
C ILE A 58 4.29 4.01 -5.58
N ASN A 59 4.39 4.59 -6.77
CA ASN A 59 5.63 5.17 -7.24
C ASN A 59 6.08 6.31 -6.34
N LEU A 60 5.15 7.12 -5.87
CA LEU A 60 5.47 8.19 -4.92
C LEU A 60 6.06 7.60 -3.63
N LEU A 61 5.42 6.55 -3.12
CA LEU A 61 5.90 5.92 -1.88
C LEU A 61 7.29 5.32 -2.05
N ILE A 62 7.59 4.80 -3.24
CA ILE A 62 8.92 4.29 -3.52
C ILE A 62 9.93 5.45 -3.50
N ARG A 63 9.61 6.57 -4.14
CA ARG A 63 10.51 7.71 -4.18
C ARG A 63 10.76 8.28 -2.79
N MET A 64 9.80 8.15 -1.90
CA MET A 64 9.92 8.66 -0.54
C MET A 64 10.46 7.62 0.44
N ASP A 65 10.84 6.45 -0.08
CA ASP A 65 11.47 5.38 0.72
C ASP A 65 10.54 4.76 1.74
N TYR A 66 9.25 4.75 1.46
CA TYR A 66 8.29 4.04 2.31
C TYR A 66 7.99 2.64 1.78
N VAL A 67 8.23 2.40 0.50
CA VAL A 67 7.87 1.15 -0.16
C VAL A 67 9.03 0.69 -1.02
N GLU A 68 9.22 -0.63 -1.06
CA GLU A 68 10.25 -1.24 -1.87
C GLU A 68 9.60 -2.10 -2.94
N LYS A 69 10.18 -2.04 -4.14
CA LYS A 69 9.75 -2.84 -5.29
C LYS A 69 10.51 -4.15 -5.31
N LYS A 70 9.78 -5.24 -5.44
CA LYS A 70 10.34 -6.59 -5.53
C LYS A 70 9.96 -7.21 -6.85
N ARG A 71 10.90 -7.89 -7.48
CA ARG A 71 10.65 -8.52 -8.78
C ARG A 71 10.88 -10.02 -8.67
N HIS A 72 9.89 -10.79 -9.10
CA HIS A 72 9.98 -12.25 -9.15
C HIS A 72 9.64 -12.69 -10.57
N GLY A 73 10.67 -12.93 -11.38
CA GLY A 73 10.46 -13.21 -12.79
C GLY A 73 9.89 -11.99 -13.49
N PHE A 74 8.73 -12.16 -14.10
CA PHE A 74 8.06 -11.05 -14.77
C PHE A 74 7.13 -10.29 -13.85
N ARG A 75 6.94 -10.75 -12.62
CA ARG A 75 5.97 -10.16 -11.72
C ARG A 75 6.62 -9.17 -10.79
N VAL A 76 5.89 -8.10 -10.48
CA VAL A 76 6.38 -7.04 -9.63
C VAL A 76 5.47 -6.93 -8.41
N TYR A 77 6.09 -6.85 -7.25
CA TYR A 77 5.40 -6.76 -5.97
C TYR A 77 5.97 -5.62 -5.16
N TYR A 78 5.25 -5.22 -4.14
CA TYR A 78 5.64 -4.12 -3.30
C TYR A 78 5.50 -4.50 -1.84
N THR A 79 6.42 -4.00 -1.02
CA THR A 79 6.39 -4.21 0.42
C THR A 79 6.67 -2.88 1.11
N ALA A 80 6.12 -2.72 2.30
CA ALA A 80 6.40 -1.54 3.10
C ALA A 80 7.75 -1.70 3.77
N LEU A 81 8.57 -0.66 3.70
CA LEU A 81 9.86 -0.65 4.36
C LEU A 81 9.68 -0.30 5.83
N GLY A 82 10.37 -1.06 6.70
CA GLY A 82 10.42 -0.75 8.10
C GLY A 82 9.14 -0.98 8.87
N SER A 83 8.14 -1.61 8.26
CA SER A 83 6.82 -1.68 8.88
C SER A 83 6.82 -2.52 10.14
N ASP A 84 7.63 -3.55 10.20
CA ASP A 84 7.64 -4.47 11.33
C ASP A 84 9.01 -4.60 11.96
N TYR A 85 9.95 -3.77 11.57
CA TYR A 85 11.33 -3.97 11.98
C TYR A 85 11.63 -3.30 13.29
N GLU A 86 10.83 -2.35 13.63
CA GLU A 86 11.03 -1.59 14.84
C GLU A 86 10.61 -2.36 16.07
N LEU A 87 9.95 -3.44 15.85
CA LEU A 87 9.37 -4.22 16.95
C LEU A 87 10.34 -5.19 17.57
#